data_50ddde9833e9fcb06325687c414dbc44
#
_entry.id   50ddde9833e9fcb06325687c414dbc44
#
_cell.length_a   1.000
_cell.length_b   1.000
_cell.length_c   1.000
_cell.angle_alpha   90.00
_cell.angle_beta   90.00
_cell.angle_gamma   90.00
#
_symmetry.space_group_name_H-M   'P 1'
#
loop_
_entity.id
_entity.type
_entity.pdbx_description
1 polymer ?
#
loop_
_entity_poly.entity_id
_entity_poly.type
_entity_poly.pdbx_seq_one_letter_code
_entity_poly.pdbx_strand_id
1 'polypeptide(L)'
;MCVHRSLPKGTEGDKYPLVCKRYKLSGAARMTTLFRRLQPSQKFRISITCIAKLLKISKHEIVRVECWAYVVFVHRRDVGGQFISYRKLRQWLNAVACQIQNCSTWQELRSLWLAIEEDCQKHKKQYDDKYQPFLCEIWTKRWDILWNEQELTDSAFDF
;
A
#
# COMPACT_ATOMS: atom_id res chain seq x y z
N MET A 1 -13.75 7.84 5.40
CA MET A 1 -14.24 6.65 4.68
C MET A 1 -13.92 6.80 3.20
N CYS A 2 -13.23 5.82 2.62
CA CYS A 2 -13.05 5.77 1.17
C CYS A 2 -14.35 5.26 0.56
N VAL A 3 -15.02 6.10 -0.22
CA VAL A 3 -16.31 5.75 -0.82
C VAL A 3 -16.06 4.98 -2.11
N HIS A 4 -16.58 3.76 -2.17
CA HIS A 4 -16.61 2.95 -3.36
C HIS A 4 -17.65 3.56 -4.31
N ARG A 5 -17.24 4.45 -5.20
CA ARG A 5 -18.13 4.98 -6.24
C ARG A 5 -17.76 4.43 -7.60
N SER A 6 -18.77 3.91 -8.28
CA SER A 6 -18.71 3.72 -9.73
C SER A 6 -18.45 5.07 -10.39
N LEU A 7 -17.70 5.06 -11.49
CA LEU A 7 -17.48 6.26 -12.31
C LEU A 7 -18.81 6.99 -12.53
N PRO A 8 -18.88 8.29 -12.29
CA PRO A 8 -20.07 9.05 -12.63
C PRO A 8 -20.33 8.91 -14.14
N LYS A 9 -21.54 8.48 -14.48
CA LYS A 9 -22.03 8.52 -15.86
C LYS A 9 -22.22 9.99 -16.23
N GLY A 10 -21.24 10.57 -16.87
CA GLY A 10 -21.28 11.95 -17.28
C GLY A 10 -20.05 12.33 -18.11
N THR A 11 -20.06 13.53 -18.64
CA THR A 11 -19.07 14.09 -19.55
C THR A 11 -17.60 14.05 -19.08
N GLU A 12 -17.37 13.80 -17.77
CA GLU A 12 -16.01 13.59 -17.23
C GLU A 12 -15.44 12.18 -17.51
N GLY A 13 -16.31 11.18 -17.80
CA GLY A 13 -15.86 9.83 -18.16
C GLY A 13 -15.11 9.77 -19.49
N ASP A 14 -15.38 10.69 -20.38
CA ASP A 14 -14.75 10.73 -21.72
C ASP A 14 -13.31 11.25 -21.67
N LYS A 15 -12.90 11.95 -20.62
CA LYS A 15 -11.54 12.45 -20.48
C LYS A 15 -10.49 11.35 -20.19
N TYR A 16 -10.92 10.17 -19.67
CA TYR A 16 -9.98 9.14 -19.21
C TYR A 16 -10.36 7.71 -19.59
N PRO A 17 -10.87 7.46 -20.83
CA PRO A 17 -11.41 6.15 -21.18
C PRO A 17 -10.37 5.03 -21.17
N LEU A 18 -9.13 5.33 -21.54
CA LEU A 18 -8.05 4.36 -21.62
C LEU A 18 -7.52 3.94 -20.24
N VAL A 19 -7.43 4.88 -19.33
CA VAL A 19 -6.95 4.62 -17.96
C VAL A 19 -7.96 3.79 -17.19
N CYS A 20 -9.24 4.11 -17.30
CA CYS A 20 -10.32 3.35 -16.67
C CYS A 20 -10.39 1.90 -17.18
N LYS A 21 -10.27 1.70 -18.50
CA LYS A 21 -10.26 0.35 -19.09
C LYS A 21 -9.08 -0.50 -18.58
N ARG A 22 -7.88 0.08 -18.53
CA ARG A 22 -6.69 -0.60 -18.04
C ARG A 22 -6.85 -1.05 -16.59
N TYR A 23 -7.42 -0.20 -15.75
CA TYR A 23 -7.64 -0.49 -14.34
C TYR A 23 -8.77 -1.51 -14.10
N LYS A 24 -9.80 -1.56 -14.93
CA LYS A 24 -10.87 -2.56 -14.84
C LYS A 24 -10.42 -3.96 -15.24
N LEU A 25 -9.59 -4.09 -16.27
CA LEU A 25 -9.16 -5.39 -16.81
C LEU A 25 -8.15 -6.13 -15.94
N SER A 26 -7.46 -5.44 -15.04
CA SER A 26 -6.40 -6.04 -14.21
C SER A 26 -6.75 -6.11 -12.71
N GLY A 27 -8.02 -6.04 -12.35
CA GLY A 27 -8.47 -6.05 -10.95
C GLY A 27 -7.96 -7.26 -10.17
N ALA A 28 -8.10 -8.46 -10.72
CA ALA A 28 -7.64 -9.70 -10.08
C ALA A 28 -6.10 -9.75 -9.94
N ALA A 29 -5.35 -9.27 -10.94
CA ALA A 29 -3.89 -9.23 -10.89
C ALA A 29 -3.32 -8.25 -9.85
N ARG A 30 -4.13 -7.29 -9.38
CA ARG A 30 -3.75 -6.29 -8.37
C ARG A 30 -3.99 -6.73 -6.95
N MET A 31 -4.83 -7.74 -6.75
CA MET A 31 -5.18 -8.31 -5.47
C MET A 31 -4.17 -9.35 -5.02
N THR A 32 -2.96 -8.92 -4.71
CA THR A 32 -1.96 -9.78 -4.06
C THR A 32 -2.37 -10.10 -2.62
N THR A 33 -1.74 -11.09 -2.03
CA THR A 33 -1.96 -11.46 -0.62
C THR A 33 -1.70 -10.27 0.31
N LEU A 34 -0.62 -9.51 0.06
CA LEU A 34 -0.30 -8.31 0.83
C LEU A 34 -1.40 -7.24 0.70
N PHE A 35 -1.88 -6.99 -0.52
CA PHE A 35 -2.93 -5.99 -0.77
C PHE A 35 -4.22 -6.32 -0.01
N ARG A 36 -4.65 -7.59 -0.03
CA ARG A 36 -5.82 -8.07 0.73
C ARG A 36 -5.64 -7.87 2.23
N ARG A 37 -4.43 -8.14 2.73
CA ARG A 37 -4.10 -8.00 4.16
C ARG A 37 -4.15 -6.55 4.61
N LEU A 38 -3.63 -5.62 3.81
CA LEU A 38 -3.58 -4.20 4.15
C LEU A 38 -4.93 -3.48 3.98
N GLN A 39 -5.78 -3.93 3.06
CA GLN A 39 -7.09 -3.33 2.78
C GLN A 39 -7.04 -1.80 2.65
N PRO A 40 -6.24 -1.24 1.74
CA PRO A 40 -5.92 0.18 1.73
C PRO A 40 -7.13 1.08 1.51
N SER A 41 -8.10 0.67 0.67
CA SER A 41 -9.32 1.45 0.42
C SER A 41 -10.18 1.64 1.66
N GLN A 42 -10.07 0.74 2.64
CA GLN A 42 -10.86 0.76 3.88
C GLN A 42 -10.09 1.35 5.05
N LYS A 43 -8.80 1.07 5.14
CA LYS A 43 -7.98 1.38 6.32
C LYS A 43 -7.14 2.63 6.18
N PHE A 44 -6.78 3.04 4.97
CA PHE A 44 -5.93 4.20 4.78
C PHE A 44 -6.73 5.50 4.83
N ARG A 45 -6.23 6.45 5.58
CA ARG A 45 -6.73 7.82 5.59
C ARG A 45 -5.81 8.68 4.74
N ILE A 46 -6.29 9.07 3.57
CA ILE A 46 -5.51 9.82 2.59
C ILE A 46 -6.07 11.22 2.50
N SER A 47 -5.26 12.19 2.91
CA SER A 47 -5.61 13.60 2.87
C SER A 47 -5.11 14.27 1.59
N ILE A 48 -5.72 15.40 1.25
CA ILE A 48 -5.22 16.28 0.16
C ILE A 48 -3.76 16.66 0.39
N THR A 49 -3.36 16.90 1.64
CA THR A 49 -1.98 17.23 2.01
C THR A 49 -0.99 16.12 1.64
N CYS A 50 -1.34 14.86 1.90
CA CYS A 50 -0.50 13.72 1.54
C CYS A 50 -0.29 13.63 0.03
N ILE A 51 -1.37 13.80 -0.74
CA ILE A 51 -1.33 13.75 -2.20
C ILE A 51 -0.55 14.93 -2.77
N ALA A 52 -0.76 16.12 -2.25
CA ALA A 52 -0.03 17.32 -2.69
C ALA A 52 1.48 17.17 -2.50
N LYS A 53 1.92 16.62 -1.36
CA LYS A 53 3.33 16.31 -1.10
C LYS A 53 3.88 15.26 -2.05
N LEU A 54 3.12 14.19 -2.29
CA LEU A 54 3.53 13.11 -3.19
C LEU A 54 3.71 13.61 -4.63
N LEU A 55 2.77 14.41 -5.11
CA LEU A 55 2.79 14.97 -6.47
C LEU A 55 3.66 16.22 -6.60
N LYS A 56 4.15 16.76 -5.50
CA LYS A 56 4.92 18.01 -5.44
C LYS A 56 4.18 19.21 -6.06
N ILE A 57 2.90 19.33 -5.73
CA ILE A 57 2.01 20.40 -6.17
C ILE A 57 1.37 21.12 -4.98
N SER A 58 0.78 22.29 -5.25
CA SER A 58 0.00 23.02 -4.26
C SER A 58 -1.31 22.26 -3.93
N LYS A 59 -1.75 22.35 -2.69
CA LYS A 59 -3.06 21.81 -2.27
C LYS A 59 -4.22 22.40 -3.07
N HIS A 60 -4.09 23.65 -3.51
CA HIS A 60 -5.12 24.34 -4.31
C HIS A 60 -5.34 23.72 -5.68
N GLU A 61 -4.36 22.98 -6.21
CA GLU A 61 -4.50 22.24 -7.47
C GLU A 61 -5.34 20.99 -7.33
N ILE A 62 -5.60 20.52 -6.12
CA ILE A 62 -6.38 19.30 -5.86
C ILE A 62 -7.82 19.69 -5.52
N VAL A 63 -8.76 19.24 -6.33
CA VAL A 63 -10.20 19.45 -6.11
C VAL A 63 -10.73 18.42 -5.12
N ARG A 64 -10.41 17.14 -5.35
CA ARG A 64 -10.85 16.04 -4.49
C ARG A 64 -9.93 14.82 -4.60
N VAL A 65 -9.96 14.00 -3.57
CA VAL A 65 -9.28 12.70 -3.49
C VAL A 65 -10.30 11.64 -3.13
N GLU A 66 -10.34 10.56 -3.90
CA GLU A 66 -11.22 9.41 -3.65
C GLU A 66 -10.41 8.12 -3.57
N CYS A 67 -10.67 7.32 -2.55
CA CYS A 67 -10.06 6.01 -2.42
C CYS A 67 -10.94 4.96 -3.10
N TRP A 68 -10.52 4.47 -4.25
CA TRP A 68 -11.19 3.39 -4.96
C TRP A 68 -10.63 2.03 -4.54
N ALA A 69 -11.30 0.95 -4.94
CA ALA A 69 -10.93 -0.40 -4.50
C ALA A 69 -9.45 -0.74 -4.69
N TYR A 70 -8.82 -0.29 -5.79
CA TYR A 70 -7.46 -0.67 -6.16
C TYR A 70 -6.51 0.50 -6.34
N VAL A 71 -7.03 1.71 -6.43
CA VAL A 71 -6.26 2.93 -6.71
C VAL A 71 -6.87 4.12 -6.00
N VAL A 72 -6.08 5.17 -5.85
CA VAL A 72 -6.55 6.49 -5.43
C VAL A 72 -6.82 7.32 -6.67
N PHE A 73 -8.00 7.90 -6.74
CA PHE A 73 -8.37 8.88 -7.77
C PHE A 73 -8.15 10.29 -7.22
N VAL A 74 -7.43 11.11 -7.97
CA VAL A 74 -7.17 12.50 -7.63
C VAL A 74 -7.70 13.39 -8.76
N HIS A 75 -8.64 14.26 -8.45
CA HIS A 75 -9.09 15.29 -9.38
C HIS A 75 -8.26 16.56 -9.20
N ARG A 76 -7.49 16.92 -10.21
CA ARG A 76 -6.64 18.10 -10.24
C ARG A 76 -7.22 19.18 -11.14
N ARG A 77 -7.01 20.44 -10.79
CA ARG A 77 -7.48 21.59 -11.59
C ARG A 77 -6.71 21.74 -12.90
N ASP A 78 -5.38 21.48 -12.85
CA ASP A 78 -4.45 21.70 -13.96
C ASP A 78 -4.53 20.61 -15.04
N VAL A 79 -4.57 19.33 -14.66
CA VAL A 79 -4.49 18.20 -15.60
C VAL A 79 -5.72 17.28 -15.60
N GLY A 80 -6.72 17.56 -14.74
CA GLY A 80 -7.91 16.74 -14.59
C GLY A 80 -7.69 15.52 -13.68
N GLY A 81 -8.27 14.36 -14.01
CA GLY A 81 -8.16 13.16 -13.19
C GLY A 81 -6.83 12.44 -13.33
N GLN A 82 -6.33 11.95 -12.21
CA GLN A 82 -5.11 11.17 -12.13
C GLN A 82 -5.31 9.97 -11.21
N PHE A 83 -4.75 8.83 -11.57
CA PHE A 83 -4.73 7.65 -10.73
C PHE A 83 -3.38 7.46 -10.07
N ILE A 84 -3.40 7.16 -8.77
CA ILE A 84 -2.21 6.91 -7.98
C ILE A 84 -2.35 5.53 -7.32
N SER A 85 -1.33 4.69 -7.46
CA SER A 85 -1.28 3.42 -6.75
C SER A 85 -1.16 3.65 -5.24
N TYR A 86 -1.89 2.87 -4.44
CA TYR A 86 -1.70 2.84 -2.99
C TYR A 86 -0.26 2.54 -2.57
N ARG A 87 0.47 1.75 -3.38
CA ARG A 87 1.87 1.36 -3.13
C ARG A 87 2.84 2.53 -3.14
N LYS A 88 2.49 3.64 -3.80
CA LYS A 88 3.28 4.88 -3.82
C LYS A 88 3.08 5.76 -2.59
N LEU A 89 2.10 5.45 -1.76
CA LEU A 89 1.77 6.23 -0.58
C LEU A 89 2.63 5.83 0.62
N ARG A 90 2.97 6.80 1.43
CA ARG A 90 3.66 6.56 2.70
C ARG A 90 2.84 5.69 3.65
N GLN A 91 1.52 5.79 3.60
CA GLN A 91 0.60 4.93 4.37
C GLN A 91 0.79 3.45 4.06
N TRP A 92 1.06 3.09 2.80
CA TRP A 92 1.38 1.72 2.42
C TRP A 92 2.64 1.22 3.12
N LEU A 93 3.73 1.98 3.02
CA LEU A 93 5.00 1.65 3.66
C LEU A 93 4.85 1.49 5.18
N ASN A 94 4.17 2.44 5.82
CA ASN A 94 3.92 2.40 7.26
C ASN A 94 3.05 1.21 7.66
N ALA A 95 2.03 0.86 6.87
CA ALA A 95 1.17 -0.28 7.14
C ALA A 95 1.94 -1.61 7.02
N VAL A 96 2.80 -1.76 6.02
CA VAL A 96 3.67 -2.94 5.87
C VAL A 96 4.64 -3.06 7.05
N ALA A 97 5.30 -1.95 7.41
CA ALA A 97 6.20 -1.90 8.56
C ALA A 97 5.49 -2.30 9.86
N CYS A 98 4.29 -1.80 10.08
CA CYS A 98 3.45 -2.15 11.22
C CYS A 98 3.09 -3.65 11.24
N GLN A 99 2.76 -4.24 10.08
CA GLN A 99 2.50 -5.68 9.98
C GLN A 99 3.74 -6.50 10.36
N ILE A 100 4.93 -6.10 9.94
CA ILE A 100 6.19 -6.77 10.30
C ILE A 100 6.40 -6.70 11.81
N GLN A 101 6.26 -5.52 12.40
CA GLN A 101 6.46 -5.30 13.85
C GLN A 101 5.47 -6.07 14.72
N ASN A 102 4.27 -6.34 14.21
CA ASN A 102 3.20 -7.05 14.94
C ASN A 102 3.23 -8.58 14.76
N CYS A 103 4.14 -9.13 13.97
CA CYS A 103 4.30 -10.59 13.89
C CYS A 103 4.72 -11.15 15.26
N SER A 104 4.00 -12.16 15.74
CA SER A 104 4.26 -12.80 17.04
C SER A 104 5.20 -13.99 16.94
N THR A 105 5.33 -14.58 15.76
CA THR A 105 6.17 -15.74 15.50
C THR A 105 7.05 -15.55 14.26
N TRP A 106 8.16 -16.27 14.20
CA TRP A 106 9.02 -16.24 13.03
C TRP A 106 8.35 -16.84 11.78
N GLN A 107 7.40 -17.77 11.95
CA GLN A 107 6.60 -18.34 10.86
C GLN A 107 5.70 -17.28 10.24
N GLU A 108 5.03 -16.48 11.08
CA GLU A 108 4.22 -15.34 10.61
C GLU A 108 5.08 -14.31 9.89
N LEU A 109 6.24 -13.99 10.46
CA LEU A 109 7.19 -13.03 9.88
C LEU A 109 7.67 -13.49 8.51
N ARG A 110 8.04 -14.77 8.37
CA ARG A 110 8.45 -15.37 7.10
C ARG A 110 7.33 -15.37 6.07
N SER A 111 6.14 -15.77 6.47
CA SER A 111 4.95 -15.78 5.60
C SER A 111 4.61 -14.38 5.09
N LEU A 112 4.69 -13.38 5.96
CA LEU A 112 4.50 -11.98 5.59
C LEU A 112 5.57 -11.51 4.60
N TRP A 113 6.83 -11.88 4.81
CA TRP A 113 7.93 -11.52 3.91
C TRP A 113 7.72 -12.06 2.50
N LEU A 114 7.29 -13.31 2.37
CA LEU A 114 6.96 -13.90 1.07
C LEU A 114 5.83 -13.15 0.36
N ALA A 115 4.82 -12.70 1.11
CA ALA A 115 3.75 -11.87 0.56
C ALA A 115 4.24 -10.48 0.10
N ILE A 116 5.18 -9.89 0.84
CA ILE A 116 5.83 -8.63 0.47
C ILE A 116 6.64 -8.80 -0.81
N GLU A 117 7.45 -9.84 -0.91
CA GLU A 117 8.25 -10.13 -2.10
C GLU A 117 7.38 -10.38 -3.32
N GLU A 118 6.29 -11.15 -3.19
CA GLU A 118 5.32 -11.38 -4.26
C GLU A 118 4.76 -10.06 -4.79
N ASP A 119 4.32 -9.19 -3.90
CA ASP A 119 3.76 -7.90 -4.28
C ASP A 119 4.80 -6.98 -4.94
N CYS A 120 6.01 -6.94 -4.40
CA CYS A 120 7.11 -6.16 -4.97
C CYS A 120 7.50 -6.65 -6.38
N GLN A 121 7.51 -7.95 -6.62
CA GLN A 121 7.82 -8.51 -7.94
C GLN A 121 6.73 -8.19 -8.96
N LYS A 122 5.46 -8.38 -8.58
CA LYS A 122 4.30 -8.11 -9.47
C LYS A 122 4.12 -6.63 -9.80
N HIS A 123 4.50 -5.76 -8.87
CA HIS A 123 4.26 -4.31 -8.97
C HIS A 123 5.54 -3.48 -8.87
N LYS A 124 6.66 -4.00 -9.34
CA LYS A 124 8.00 -3.42 -9.22
C LYS A 124 8.07 -1.94 -9.57
N LYS A 125 7.36 -1.52 -10.63
CA LYS A 125 7.33 -0.11 -11.08
C LYS A 125 6.63 0.86 -10.12
N GLN A 126 5.91 0.35 -9.15
CA GLN A 126 5.13 1.15 -8.19
C GLN A 126 5.88 1.37 -6.87
N TYR A 127 7.02 0.68 -6.68
CA TYR A 127 7.87 0.79 -5.51
C TYR A 127 9.09 1.66 -5.78
N ASP A 128 9.45 2.47 -4.77
CA ASP A 128 10.68 3.25 -4.75
C ASP A 128 11.87 2.34 -4.39
N ASP A 129 13.08 2.65 -4.87
CA ASP A 129 14.31 1.91 -4.58
C ASP A 129 14.65 1.87 -3.08
N LYS A 130 14.19 2.84 -2.32
CA LYS A 130 14.37 2.91 -0.85
C LYS A 130 13.45 2.01 -0.05
N TYR A 131 12.41 1.48 -0.68
CA TYR A 131 11.38 0.69 -0.01
C TYR A 131 11.93 -0.61 0.58
N GLN A 132 12.63 -1.38 -0.23
CA GLN A 132 13.13 -2.68 0.16
C GLN A 132 14.19 -2.62 1.26
N PRO A 133 15.24 -1.75 1.19
CA PRO A 133 16.20 -1.60 2.27
C PRO A 133 15.56 -1.21 3.61
N PHE A 134 14.59 -0.32 3.59
CA PHE A 134 13.85 0.11 4.78
C PHE A 134 13.09 -1.05 5.43
N LEU A 135 12.38 -1.84 4.64
CA LEU A 135 11.65 -3.01 5.17
C LEU A 135 12.59 -4.12 5.64
N CYS A 136 13.71 -4.35 4.97
CA CYS A 136 14.74 -5.30 5.41
C CYS A 136 15.28 -4.95 6.80
N GLU A 137 15.51 -3.69 7.08
CA GLU A 137 15.97 -3.23 8.40
C GLU A 137 14.93 -3.53 9.49
N ILE A 138 13.65 -3.21 9.24
CA ILE A 138 12.57 -3.47 10.19
C ILE A 138 12.37 -4.97 10.39
N TRP A 139 12.43 -5.76 9.31
CA TRP A 139 12.30 -7.20 9.34
C TRP A 139 13.41 -7.85 10.16
N THR A 140 14.66 -7.44 9.95
CA THR A 140 15.83 -7.96 10.71
C THR A 140 15.69 -7.68 12.20
N LYS A 141 15.31 -6.45 12.57
CA LYS A 141 15.06 -6.09 13.97
C LYS A 141 13.98 -6.96 14.61
N ARG A 142 12.88 -7.22 13.89
CA ARG A 142 11.81 -8.06 14.41
C ARG A 142 12.23 -9.53 14.51
N TRP A 143 12.97 -10.01 13.52
CA TRP A 143 13.55 -11.35 13.54
C TRP A 143 14.44 -11.56 14.78
N ASP A 144 15.35 -10.64 15.06
CA ASP A 144 16.26 -10.74 16.22
C ASP A 144 15.48 -10.79 17.55
N ILE A 145 14.42 -10.00 17.68
CA ILE A 145 13.55 -10.01 18.86
C ILE A 145 12.89 -11.39 19.03
N LEU A 146 12.27 -11.91 17.98
CA LEU A 146 11.56 -13.19 18.03
C LEU A 146 12.51 -14.37 18.30
N TRP A 147 13.72 -14.31 17.74
CA TRP A 147 14.75 -15.31 17.97
C TRP A 147 15.18 -15.35 19.44
N ASN A 148 15.49 -14.20 20.01
CA ASN A 148 15.92 -14.09 21.40
C ASN A 148 14.80 -14.52 22.38
N GLU A 149 13.55 -14.20 22.07
CA GLU A 149 12.39 -14.64 22.88
C GLU A 149 12.25 -16.17 22.86
N GLN A 150 12.52 -16.83 21.74
CA GLN A 150 12.46 -18.28 21.62
C GLN A 150 13.60 -18.96 22.41
N GLU A 151 14.83 -18.47 22.33
CA GLU A 151 15.96 -19.01 23.10
C GLU A 151 15.73 -18.93 24.61
N LEU A 152 15.10 -17.84 25.08
CA LEU A 152 14.75 -17.67 26.49
C LEU A 152 13.69 -18.68 26.96
N THR A 153 12.73 -19.00 26.10
CA THR A 153 11.68 -20.01 26.42
C THR A 153 12.25 -21.41 26.42
N ASP A 154 13.10 -21.76 25.47
CA ASP A 154 13.70 -23.09 25.35
C ASP A 154 14.67 -23.36 26.55
N SER A 155 15.45 -22.35 26.96
CA SER A 155 16.33 -22.47 28.11
C SER A 155 15.60 -22.56 29.47
N ALA A 156 14.37 -22.10 29.56
CA ALA A 156 13.55 -22.21 30.78
C ALA A 156 12.96 -23.62 31.00
N PHE A 157 12.98 -24.47 29.98
CA PHE A 157 12.46 -25.85 30.06
C PHE A 157 13.57 -26.92 30.26
N ASP A 158 14.83 -26.52 30.30
CA ASP A 158 15.98 -27.41 30.52
C ASP A 158 16.31 -27.60 32.02
N PHE A 159 15.28 -27.89 32.79
CA PHE A 159 15.42 -28.32 34.18
C PHE A 159 14.79 -29.67 34.42
#